data_5ff60c5bedb05919d1471a26f446eb52
#
_entry.id   5ff60c5bedb05919d1471a26f446eb52
#
_cell.length_a   1.000
_cell.length_b   1.000
_cell.length_c   1.000
_cell.angle_alpha   90.00
_cell.angle_beta   90.00
_cell.angle_gamma   90.00
#
_symmetry.space_group_name_H-M   'P 1'
#
loop_
_entity.id
_entity.type
_entity.pdbx_description
1 polymer ?
#
loop_
_entity_poly.entity_id
_entity_poly.type
_entity_poly.pdbx_seq_one_letter_code
_entity_poly.pdbx_strand_id
1 'polypeptide(L)'
;MKEVERVALAARLNAFLKATEKNYLDGIVDNLIHEAECKTAILSDEEAREPEFVFISYLKEIKCYNDHDGSWKLNVLTLTNLTGTAFALMEFDPAYNPIRKDPVCGYINSFIVSEEDRQKGIGALMIKTLEARAEGYGVHILFVNWDMKPEPGTWADKWLTGMGYHQDEPNDPRPFHYYMMHKRLVDSY
;
A
#
# COMPACT_ATOMS: atom_id res chain seq x y z
N MET A 1 9.52 -21.98 -1.73
CA MET A 1 8.05 -22.10 -1.63
C MET A 1 7.58 -23.36 -2.32
N LYS A 2 6.63 -24.11 -1.76
CA LYS A 2 6.07 -25.31 -2.41
C LYS A 2 5.08 -24.92 -3.50
N GLU A 3 4.87 -25.77 -4.51
CA GLU A 3 3.96 -25.47 -5.63
C GLU A 3 2.53 -25.18 -5.17
N VAL A 4 2.02 -25.91 -4.16
CA VAL A 4 0.70 -25.68 -3.59
C VAL A 4 0.57 -24.29 -2.95
N GLU A 5 1.60 -23.84 -2.25
CA GLU A 5 1.67 -22.50 -1.62
C GLU A 5 1.70 -21.41 -2.70
N ARG A 6 2.48 -21.63 -3.75
CA ARG A 6 2.57 -20.74 -4.91
C ARG A 6 1.22 -20.55 -5.60
N VAL A 7 0.52 -21.66 -5.88
CA VAL A 7 -0.81 -21.62 -6.50
C VAL A 7 -1.83 -20.92 -5.60
N ALA A 8 -1.81 -21.18 -4.29
CA ALA A 8 -2.70 -20.51 -3.34
C ALA A 8 -2.43 -19.01 -3.25
N LEU A 9 -1.17 -18.59 -3.19
CA LEU A 9 -0.77 -17.18 -3.20
C LEU A 9 -1.25 -16.49 -4.49
N ALA A 10 -0.99 -17.10 -5.66
CA ALA A 10 -1.42 -16.56 -6.95
C ALA A 10 -2.94 -16.37 -7.01
N ALA A 11 -3.71 -17.35 -6.55
CA ALA A 11 -5.17 -17.27 -6.55
C ALA A 11 -5.69 -16.13 -5.66
N ARG A 12 -5.13 -15.95 -4.47
CA ARG A 12 -5.51 -14.88 -3.54
C ARG A 12 -5.15 -13.49 -4.11
N LEU A 13 -3.93 -13.34 -4.64
CA LEU A 13 -3.50 -12.07 -5.25
C LEU A 13 -4.36 -11.69 -6.46
N ASN A 14 -4.67 -12.65 -7.33
CA ASN A 14 -5.57 -12.40 -8.45
C ASN A 14 -6.97 -11.99 -8.01
N ALA A 15 -7.50 -12.57 -6.93
CA ALA A 15 -8.80 -12.16 -6.37
C ALA A 15 -8.77 -10.72 -5.85
N PHE A 16 -7.71 -10.32 -5.13
CA PHE A 16 -7.54 -8.94 -4.65
C PHE A 16 -7.41 -7.95 -5.81
N LEU A 17 -6.56 -8.23 -6.80
CA LEU A 17 -6.36 -7.34 -7.94
C LEU A 17 -7.62 -7.20 -8.79
N LYS A 18 -8.37 -8.27 -8.98
CA LYS A 18 -9.67 -8.22 -9.67
C LYS A 18 -10.66 -7.29 -8.95
N ALA A 19 -10.65 -7.28 -7.63
CA ALA A 19 -11.51 -6.40 -6.84
C ALA A 19 -11.12 -4.91 -6.95
N THR A 20 -9.87 -4.59 -7.38
CA THR A 20 -9.44 -3.19 -7.58
C THR A 20 -9.92 -2.58 -8.90
N GLU A 21 -10.38 -3.40 -9.86
CA GLU A 21 -10.79 -2.98 -11.21
C GLU A 21 -9.72 -2.22 -12.02
N LYS A 22 -8.43 -2.36 -11.64
CA LYS A 22 -7.32 -1.59 -12.23
C LYS A 22 -6.55 -2.41 -13.26
N ASN A 23 -6.84 -2.18 -14.54
CA ASN A 23 -6.25 -2.92 -15.68
C ASN A 23 -4.72 -2.75 -15.81
N TYR A 24 -4.14 -1.70 -15.24
CA TYR A 24 -2.69 -1.47 -15.30
C TYR A 24 -1.88 -2.33 -14.33
N LEU A 25 -2.54 -3.19 -13.55
CA LEU A 25 -1.89 -4.10 -12.59
C LEU A 25 -1.45 -5.44 -13.20
N ASP A 26 -1.59 -5.61 -14.52
CA ASP A 26 -1.13 -6.81 -15.22
C ASP A 26 0.35 -7.11 -14.94
N GLY A 27 0.64 -8.39 -14.71
CA GLY A 27 1.99 -8.88 -14.40
C GLY A 27 2.47 -8.64 -12.96
N ILE A 28 1.72 -7.91 -12.12
CA ILE A 28 2.10 -7.69 -10.70
C ILE A 28 2.10 -9.01 -9.92
N VAL A 29 1.14 -9.89 -10.19
CA VAL A 29 1.05 -11.19 -9.49
C VAL A 29 2.31 -12.02 -9.71
N ASP A 30 2.78 -12.13 -10.96
CA ASP A 30 3.98 -12.90 -11.28
C ASP A 30 5.22 -12.35 -10.59
N ASN A 31 5.35 -11.02 -10.53
CA ASN A 31 6.45 -10.38 -9.83
C ASN A 31 6.37 -10.59 -8.31
N LEU A 32 5.18 -10.47 -7.69
CA LEU A 32 5.01 -10.74 -6.27
C LEU A 32 5.28 -12.22 -5.93
N ILE A 33 4.91 -13.14 -6.81
CA ILE A 33 5.25 -14.57 -6.64
C ILE A 33 6.75 -14.76 -6.69
N HIS A 34 7.44 -14.15 -7.65
CA HIS A 34 8.90 -14.20 -7.73
C HIS A 34 9.56 -13.63 -6.46
N GLU A 35 9.12 -12.48 -5.96
CA GLU A 35 9.59 -11.91 -4.70
C GLU A 35 9.34 -12.86 -3.51
N ALA A 36 8.17 -13.53 -3.48
CA ALA A 36 7.85 -14.52 -2.46
C ALA A 36 8.78 -15.74 -2.51
N GLU A 37 9.11 -16.22 -3.70
CA GLU A 37 10.05 -17.32 -3.90
C GLU A 37 11.44 -16.93 -3.43
N CYS A 38 11.93 -15.75 -3.82
CA CYS A 38 13.22 -15.22 -3.37
C CYS A 38 13.27 -15.05 -1.84
N LYS A 39 12.23 -14.46 -1.24
CA LYS A 39 12.16 -14.29 0.22
C LYS A 39 12.12 -15.64 0.94
N THR A 40 11.31 -16.58 0.45
CA THR A 40 11.19 -17.93 1.05
C THR A 40 12.52 -18.66 1.07
N ALA A 41 13.38 -18.45 0.07
CA ALA A 41 14.69 -19.08 -0.01
C ALA A 41 15.69 -18.60 1.07
N ILE A 42 15.44 -17.45 1.68
CA ILE A 42 16.31 -16.80 2.67
C ILE A 42 15.63 -16.57 4.04
N LEU A 43 14.46 -17.18 4.27
CA LEU A 43 13.74 -17.06 5.55
C LEU A 43 14.60 -17.63 6.70
N SER A 44 14.60 -16.94 7.82
CA SER A 44 15.04 -17.52 9.09
C SER A 44 14.05 -18.59 9.57
N ASP A 45 14.49 -19.47 10.48
CA ASP A 45 13.61 -20.48 11.08
C ASP A 45 12.41 -19.86 11.80
N GLU A 46 12.56 -18.65 12.35
CA GLU A 46 11.50 -17.91 13.04
C GLU A 46 10.47 -17.39 12.01
N GLU A 47 10.92 -16.70 10.96
CA GLU A 47 10.05 -16.21 9.88
C GLU A 47 9.32 -17.35 9.15
N ALA A 48 9.94 -18.51 9.00
CA ALA A 48 9.34 -19.68 8.37
C ALA A 48 8.18 -20.29 9.18
N ARG A 49 8.13 -20.02 10.50
CA ARG A 49 7.04 -20.47 11.38
C ARG A 49 5.81 -19.56 11.32
N GLU A 50 6.02 -18.29 10.99
CA GLU A 50 4.99 -17.25 10.99
C GLU A 50 4.97 -16.49 9.64
N PRO A 51 4.76 -17.17 8.51
CA PRO A 51 4.83 -16.58 7.17
C PRO A 51 3.79 -15.48 6.93
N GLU A 52 2.72 -15.43 7.71
CA GLU A 52 1.71 -14.38 7.69
C GLU A 52 2.22 -13.02 8.16
N PHE A 53 3.32 -12.99 8.94
CA PHE A 53 4.00 -11.76 9.37
C PHE A 53 5.17 -11.34 8.48
N VAL A 54 5.48 -12.12 7.45
CA VAL A 54 6.56 -11.82 6.50
C VAL A 54 5.99 -11.14 5.27
N PHE A 55 6.40 -9.89 5.02
CA PHE A 55 5.89 -9.10 3.90
C PHE A 55 6.89 -9.02 2.75
N ILE A 56 6.36 -9.08 1.55
CA ILE A 56 7.04 -8.80 0.29
C ILE A 56 6.37 -7.63 -0.41
N SER A 57 7.12 -6.92 -1.23
CA SER A 57 6.58 -5.78 -1.97
C SER A 57 7.15 -5.73 -3.38
N TYR A 58 6.36 -5.19 -4.31
CA TYR A 58 6.77 -4.93 -5.66
C TYR A 58 6.37 -3.51 -6.07
N LEU A 59 7.31 -2.77 -6.68
CA LEU A 59 7.09 -1.45 -7.23
C LEU A 59 7.00 -1.52 -8.74
N LYS A 60 5.88 -1.07 -9.30
CA LYS A 60 5.66 -0.93 -10.75
C LYS A 60 5.61 0.54 -11.13
N GLU A 61 6.46 0.95 -12.07
CA GLU A 61 6.35 2.26 -12.72
C GLU A 61 5.43 2.15 -13.94
N ILE A 62 4.44 3.03 -14.00
CA ILE A 62 3.48 3.11 -15.10
C ILE A 62 3.66 4.46 -15.79
N LYS A 63 3.80 4.45 -17.11
CA LYS A 63 3.76 5.68 -17.91
C LYS A 63 2.31 6.01 -18.22
N CYS A 64 1.86 7.14 -17.73
CA CYS A 64 0.55 7.69 -18.02
C CYS A 64 0.67 8.80 -19.06
N TYR A 65 -0.34 8.95 -19.90
CA TYR A 65 -0.40 9.98 -20.92
C TYR A 65 -1.72 10.73 -20.80
N ASN A 66 -1.66 12.07 -20.91
CA ASN A 66 -2.85 12.86 -21.14
C ASN A 66 -2.60 13.82 -22.33
N ASP A 67 -3.67 14.31 -22.92
CA ASP A 67 -3.63 15.13 -24.13
C ASP A 67 -3.16 16.57 -23.88
N HIS A 68 -3.06 16.99 -22.62
CA HIS A 68 -2.75 18.38 -22.23
C HIS A 68 -1.34 18.55 -21.68
N ASP A 69 -0.87 17.64 -20.83
CA ASP A 69 0.37 17.81 -20.05
C ASP A 69 1.48 16.84 -20.49
N GLY A 70 1.21 15.99 -21.47
CA GLY A 70 2.17 14.98 -21.92
C GLY A 70 2.19 13.71 -21.05
N SER A 71 3.36 13.13 -20.89
CA SER A 71 3.51 11.90 -20.10
C SER A 71 3.96 12.20 -18.67
N TRP A 72 3.34 11.54 -17.70
CA TRP A 72 3.83 11.48 -16.32
C TRP A 72 4.03 10.02 -15.88
N LYS A 73 4.69 9.84 -14.75
CA LYS A 73 4.94 8.52 -14.17
C LYS A 73 4.05 8.34 -12.96
N LEU A 74 3.39 7.20 -12.86
CA LEU A 74 2.70 6.75 -11.68
C LEU A 74 3.45 5.54 -11.13
N ASN A 75 3.85 5.59 -9.89
CA ASN A 75 4.39 4.44 -9.19
C ASN A 75 3.27 3.74 -8.43
N VAL A 76 3.22 2.42 -8.56
CA VAL A 76 2.28 1.56 -7.84
C VAL A 76 3.08 0.60 -6.98
N LEU A 77 3.03 0.81 -5.68
CA LEU A 77 3.61 -0.10 -4.69
C LEU A 77 2.54 -1.08 -4.23
N THR A 78 2.80 -2.36 -4.44
CA THR A 78 2.00 -3.45 -3.88
C THR A 78 2.74 -4.13 -2.75
N LEU A 79 2.02 -4.49 -1.71
CA LEU A 79 2.53 -5.19 -0.54
C LEU A 79 1.61 -6.37 -0.22
N THR A 80 2.18 -7.51 0.07
CA THR A 80 1.44 -8.69 0.55
C THR A 80 2.29 -9.49 1.53
N ASN A 81 1.65 -10.29 2.39
CA ASN A 81 2.37 -11.28 3.17
C ASN A 81 2.58 -12.58 2.36
N LEU A 82 3.46 -13.46 2.83
CA LEU A 82 3.80 -14.70 2.12
C LEU A 82 2.61 -15.66 1.97
N THR A 83 1.63 -15.56 2.83
CA THR A 83 0.40 -16.37 2.75
C THR A 83 -0.63 -15.79 1.77
N GLY A 84 -0.48 -14.53 1.34
CA GLY A 84 -1.44 -13.82 0.49
C GLY A 84 -2.76 -13.49 1.20
N THR A 85 -2.78 -13.48 2.53
CA THR A 85 -3.97 -13.14 3.34
C THR A 85 -4.06 -11.67 3.71
N ALA A 86 -2.98 -10.91 3.47
CA ALA A 86 -2.91 -9.47 3.65
C ALA A 86 -2.39 -8.82 2.38
N PHE A 87 -3.04 -7.76 1.92
CA PHE A 87 -2.70 -7.06 0.68
C PHE A 87 -2.92 -5.56 0.84
N ALA A 88 -1.95 -4.75 0.38
CA ALA A 88 -2.08 -3.31 0.25
C ALA A 88 -1.59 -2.83 -1.11
N LEU A 89 -2.23 -1.78 -1.62
CA LEU A 89 -1.86 -1.10 -2.84
C LEU A 89 -1.82 0.40 -2.59
N MET A 90 -0.70 1.02 -2.95
CA MET A 90 -0.48 2.45 -2.86
C MET A 90 -0.02 2.99 -4.21
N GLU A 91 -0.54 4.14 -4.59
CA GLU A 91 -0.14 4.90 -5.77
C GLU A 91 0.54 6.21 -5.35
N PHE A 92 1.60 6.60 -6.06
CA PHE A 92 2.24 7.89 -5.87
C PHE A 92 2.91 8.38 -7.14
N ASP A 93 2.90 9.68 -7.35
CA ASP A 93 3.65 10.33 -8.43
C ASP A 93 5.04 10.71 -7.89
N PRO A 94 6.13 10.16 -8.46
CA PRO A 94 7.49 10.51 -8.07
C PRO A 94 7.93 11.88 -8.59
N ALA A 95 7.14 12.52 -9.46
CA ALA A 95 7.47 13.82 -10.04
C ALA A 95 7.34 14.93 -8.98
N TYR A 96 8.22 14.88 -7.99
CA TYR A 96 8.52 16.04 -7.17
C TYR A 96 8.89 17.21 -8.07
N ASN A 97 8.10 18.26 -8.05
CA ASN A 97 8.46 19.49 -8.71
C ASN A 97 9.41 20.30 -7.77
N PRO A 98 10.73 20.29 -8.02
CA PRO A 98 11.68 20.95 -7.14
C PRO A 98 11.48 22.46 -7.06
N ILE A 99 10.75 23.04 -8.04
CA ILE A 99 10.42 24.46 -8.07
C ILE A 99 9.29 24.78 -7.08
N ARG A 100 8.31 23.89 -6.95
CA ARG A 100 7.15 24.09 -6.07
C ARG A 100 7.36 23.60 -4.64
N LYS A 101 8.37 22.76 -4.40
CA LYS A 101 8.61 22.10 -3.12
C LYS A 101 7.37 21.37 -2.56
N ASP A 102 6.50 20.90 -3.45
CA ASP A 102 5.33 20.17 -3.03
C ASP A 102 5.74 18.79 -2.49
N PRO A 103 5.19 18.32 -1.37
CA PRO A 103 5.50 17.00 -0.85
C PRO A 103 5.01 15.93 -1.82
N VAL A 104 5.79 14.84 -1.96
CA VAL A 104 5.32 13.65 -2.67
C VAL A 104 4.26 12.97 -1.83
N CYS A 105 3.08 12.83 -2.40
CA CYS A 105 1.93 12.22 -1.75
C CYS A 105 1.71 10.81 -2.26
N GLY A 106 1.47 9.86 -1.35
CA GLY A 106 1.05 8.50 -1.66
C GLY A 106 -0.40 8.28 -1.25
N TYR A 107 -1.13 7.53 -2.06
CA TYR A 107 -2.55 7.23 -1.85
C TYR A 107 -2.74 5.73 -1.67
N ILE A 108 -3.16 5.30 -0.49
CA ILE A 108 -3.50 3.91 -0.19
C ILE A 108 -4.88 3.65 -0.81
N ASN A 109 -4.90 2.88 -1.88
CA ASN A 109 -6.12 2.58 -2.66
C ASN A 109 -6.74 1.22 -2.30
N SER A 110 -5.99 0.35 -1.67
CA SER A 110 -6.47 -0.94 -1.16
C SER A 110 -5.70 -1.33 0.08
N PHE A 111 -6.43 -1.86 1.06
CA PHE A 111 -5.87 -2.36 2.31
C PHE A 111 -6.78 -3.46 2.85
N ILE A 112 -6.38 -4.71 2.67
CA ILE A 112 -7.21 -5.87 2.96
C ILE A 112 -6.45 -6.84 3.85
N VAL A 113 -7.11 -7.33 4.89
CA VAL A 113 -6.66 -8.47 5.71
C VAL A 113 -7.81 -9.47 5.74
N SER A 114 -7.54 -10.71 5.34
CA SER A 114 -8.50 -11.81 5.36
C SER A 114 -9.05 -12.03 6.75
N GLU A 115 -10.30 -12.50 6.85
CA GLU A 115 -11.01 -12.66 8.13
C GLU A 115 -10.24 -13.52 9.13
N GLU A 116 -9.64 -14.60 8.65
CA GLU A 116 -8.83 -15.55 9.42
C GLU A 116 -7.60 -14.91 10.10
N ASP A 117 -7.10 -13.78 9.58
CA ASP A 117 -5.90 -13.08 10.03
C ASP A 117 -6.19 -11.74 10.70
N ARG A 118 -7.45 -11.37 10.82
CA ARG A 118 -7.85 -10.18 11.58
C ARG A 118 -7.55 -10.33 13.07
N GLN A 119 -7.30 -9.22 13.73
CA GLN A 119 -6.99 -9.12 15.17
C GLN A 119 -5.67 -9.80 15.60
N LYS A 120 -4.87 -10.33 14.68
CA LYS A 120 -3.54 -10.90 14.96
C LYS A 120 -2.40 -9.85 14.90
N GLY A 121 -2.70 -8.58 14.63
CA GLY A 121 -1.68 -7.54 14.47
C GLY A 121 -1.14 -7.38 13.03
N ILE A 122 -1.52 -8.27 12.10
CA ILE A 122 -1.03 -8.28 10.71
C ILE A 122 -1.32 -6.96 10.01
N GLY A 123 -2.53 -6.39 10.17
CA GLY A 123 -2.87 -5.10 9.58
C GLY A 123 -1.98 -3.96 10.08
N ALA A 124 -1.68 -3.93 11.38
CA ALA A 124 -0.80 -2.91 11.95
C ALA A 124 0.64 -3.05 11.45
N LEU A 125 1.13 -4.28 11.31
CA LEU A 125 2.45 -4.52 10.73
C LEU A 125 2.50 -4.17 9.25
N MET A 126 1.44 -4.51 8.50
CA MET A 126 1.33 -4.20 7.07
C MET A 126 1.39 -2.69 6.82
N ILE A 127 0.63 -1.87 7.57
CA ILE A 127 0.65 -0.42 7.36
C ILE A 127 2.01 0.18 7.72
N LYS A 128 2.67 -0.26 8.81
CA LYS A 128 4.02 0.17 9.17
C LYS A 128 5.05 -0.21 8.10
N THR A 129 4.92 -1.40 7.53
CA THR A 129 5.80 -1.85 6.43
C THR A 129 5.57 -1.00 5.18
N LEU A 130 4.31 -0.68 4.86
CA LEU A 130 3.95 0.19 3.74
C LEU A 130 4.53 1.60 3.94
N GLU A 131 4.38 2.18 5.15
CA GLU A 131 4.94 3.48 5.52
C GLU A 131 6.46 3.52 5.32
N ALA A 132 7.17 2.54 5.87
CA ALA A 132 8.62 2.45 5.74
C ALA A 132 9.08 2.30 4.28
N ARG A 133 8.34 1.54 3.46
CA ARG A 133 8.62 1.44 2.02
C ARG A 133 8.33 2.74 1.28
N ALA A 134 7.20 3.38 1.58
CA ALA A 134 6.81 4.66 1.01
C ALA A 134 7.85 5.74 1.30
N GLU A 135 8.30 5.86 2.54
CA GLU A 135 9.38 6.77 2.95
C GLU A 135 10.67 6.49 2.18
N GLY A 136 11.06 5.22 2.04
CA GLY A 136 12.22 4.80 1.26
C GLY A 136 12.15 5.17 -0.23
N TYR A 137 10.96 5.37 -0.77
CA TYR A 137 10.72 5.88 -2.13
C TYR A 137 10.49 7.39 -2.19
N GLY A 138 10.70 8.11 -1.09
CA GLY A 138 10.58 9.56 -1.03
C GLY A 138 9.15 10.07 -0.92
N VAL A 139 8.20 9.25 -0.51
CA VAL A 139 6.84 9.68 -0.17
C VAL A 139 6.86 10.35 1.20
N HIS A 140 6.26 11.53 1.29
CA HIS A 140 6.30 12.37 2.49
C HIS A 140 4.99 12.35 3.27
N ILE A 141 3.87 12.18 2.55
CA ILE A 141 2.53 12.14 3.12
C ILE A 141 1.78 10.95 2.53
N LEU A 142 1.18 10.15 3.38
CA LEU A 142 0.27 9.08 2.99
C LEU A 142 -1.18 9.49 3.23
N PHE A 143 -2.01 9.27 2.23
CA PHE A 143 -3.46 9.41 2.29
C PHE A 143 -4.14 8.06 2.21
N VAL A 144 -5.19 7.89 2.99
CA VAL A 144 -6.14 6.78 2.81
C VAL A 144 -7.20 7.26 1.82
N ASN A 145 -7.36 6.57 0.68
CA ASN A 145 -8.31 6.96 -0.36
C ASN A 145 -9.74 7.05 0.18
N TRP A 146 -10.54 7.92 -0.42
CA TRP A 146 -11.93 8.21 -0.04
C TRP A 146 -12.81 6.96 0.10
N ASP A 147 -12.73 6.04 -0.85
CA ASP A 147 -13.52 4.79 -0.87
C ASP A 147 -13.15 3.85 0.30
N MET A 148 -12.00 4.07 0.91
CA MET A 148 -11.51 3.32 2.07
C MET A 148 -11.66 4.09 3.37
N LYS A 149 -12.05 5.37 3.32
CA LYS A 149 -12.19 6.18 4.52
C LYS A 149 -13.27 5.60 5.42
N PRO A 150 -12.92 5.22 6.64
CA PRO A 150 -13.91 4.75 7.58
C PRO A 150 -14.85 5.88 8.02
N GLU A 151 -16.09 5.55 8.31
CA GLU A 151 -17.00 6.50 8.93
C GLU A 151 -16.47 6.94 10.30
N PRO A 152 -16.62 8.23 10.68
CA PRO A 152 -16.14 8.75 11.95
C PRO A 152 -16.68 7.94 13.14
N GLY A 153 -15.81 7.63 14.09
CA GLY A 153 -16.13 6.89 15.29
C GLY A 153 -16.25 5.37 15.12
N THR A 154 -16.10 4.85 13.91
CA THR A 154 -16.03 3.40 13.66
C THR A 154 -14.73 2.79 14.20
N TRP A 155 -14.68 1.46 14.26
CA TRP A 155 -13.46 0.74 14.61
C TRP A 155 -12.27 1.12 13.70
N ALA A 156 -12.50 1.18 12.40
CA ALA A 156 -11.45 1.49 11.43
C ALA A 156 -10.92 2.92 11.57
N ASP A 157 -11.80 3.90 11.85
CA ASP A 157 -11.42 5.28 12.14
C ASP A 157 -10.53 5.36 13.39
N LYS A 158 -10.97 4.74 14.49
CA LYS A 158 -10.17 4.68 15.73
C LYS A 158 -8.83 3.99 15.54
N TRP A 159 -8.80 2.93 14.75
CA TRP A 159 -7.58 2.18 14.45
C TRP A 159 -6.59 3.02 13.65
N LEU A 160 -7.02 3.68 12.55
CA LEU A 160 -6.18 4.57 11.76
C LEU A 160 -5.69 5.77 12.59
N THR A 161 -6.56 6.37 13.40
CA THR A 161 -6.17 7.44 14.32
C THR A 161 -5.11 6.97 15.31
N GLY A 162 -5.24 5.76 15.86
CA GLY A 162 -4.24 5.13 16.71
C GLY A 162 -2.91 4.86 16.01
N MET A 163 -2.91 4.73 14.68
CA MET A 163 -1.71 4.61 13.85
C MET A 163 -1.12 5.96 13.42
N GLY A 164 -1.72 7.08 13.87
CA GLY A 164 -1.25 8.44 13.60
C GLY A 164 -1.82 9.07 12.33
N TYR A 165 -2.87 8.49 11.75
CA TYR A 165 -3.62 9.13 10.66
C TYR A 165 -4.67 10.09 11.22
N HIS A 166 -4.79 11.26 10.62
CA HIS A 166 -5.77 12.28 11.03
C HIS A 166 -6.57 12.71 9.81
N GLN A 167 -7.76 13.21 10.07
CA GLN A 167 -8.56 13.91 9.08
C GLN A 167 -8.10 15.37 9.04
N ASP A 168 -8.01 15.98 7.85
CA ASP A 168 -7.75 17.42 7.73
C ASP A 168 -8.83 18.22 8.44
N GLU A 169 -8.43 19.32 9.09
CA GLU A 169 -9.37 20.22 9.69
C GLU A 169 -10.19 20.96 8.61
N PRO A 170 -11.45 21.35 8.91
CA PRO A 170 -12.32 22.05 7.96
C PRO A 170 -11.76 23.33 7.36
N ASN A 171 -10.72 23.90 7.95
CA ASN A 171 -10.08 25.14 7.55
C ASN A 171 -8.72 24.97 6.86
N ASP A 172 -8.30 23.73 6.52
CA ASP A 172 -7.08 23.55 5.73
C ASP A 172 -7.29 24.20 4.35
N PRO A 173 -6.43 25.14 3.92
CA PRO A 173 -6.56 25.84 2.65
C PRO A 173 -6.36 24.95 1.41
N ARG A 174 -6.11 23.67 1.61
CA ARG A 174 -5.88 22.67 0.53
C ARG A 174 -7.15 21.83 0.31
N PRO A 175 -8.08 22.28 -0.58
CA PRO A 175 -9.41 21.68 -0.71
C PRO A 175 -9.44 20.23 -1.20
N PHE A 176 -8.31 19.69 -1.66
CA PHE A 176 -8.25 18.32 -2.20
C PHE A 176 -8.18 17.23 -1.13
N HIS A 177 -7.95 17.57 0.13
CA HIS A 177 -7.72 16.62 1.21
C HIS A 177 -8.83 16.55 2.25
N TYR A 178 -9.89 17.33 2.07
CA TYR A 178 -11.00 17.47 3.04
C TYR A 178 -11.64 16.17 3.51
N TYR A 179 -11.43 15.11 2.76
CA TYR A 179 -12.16 13.85 2.96
C TYR A 179 -11.26 12.63 3.14
N MET A 180 -9.96 12.80 3.22
CA MET A 180 -9.00 11.72 3.37
C MET A 180 -8.34 11.75 4.73
N MET A 181 -8.15 10.60 5.35
CA MET A 181 -7.22 10.50 6.47
C MET A 181 -5.80 10.50 5.93
N HIS A 182 -4.90 11.23 6.57
CA HIS A 182 -3.50 11.30 6.15
C HIS A 182 -2.54 11.20 7.32
N LYS A 183 -1.30 10.83 7.01
CA LYS A 183 -0.18 10.80 7.94
C LYS A 183 1.07 11.35 7.27
N ARG A 184 1.76 12.27 7.96
CA ARG A 184 3.11 12.69 7.56
C ARG A 184 4.11 11.61 7.96
N LEU A 185 4.97 11.22 7.02
CA LEU A 185 6.04 10.26 7.25
C LEU A 185 7.36 10.96 7.60
N VAL A 186 7.52 12.23 7.19
CA VAL A 186 8.74 13.02 7.41
C VAL A 186 8.36 14.37 8.03
N ASP A 187 9.03 14.76 9.12
CA ASP A 187 8.69 15.93 9.95
C ASP A 187 9.16 17.28 9.39
N SER A 188 9.94 17.32 8.32
CA SER A 188 10.56 18.58 7.85
C SER A 188 10.51 18.77 6.35
N TYR A 189 9.83 19.82 5.94
CA TYR A 189 10.02 20.60 4.72
C TYR A 189 10.32 22.04 5.03
#